data_7145f2ea135f1fc6aa5ffe64edb94a6a
#
_entry.id   7145f2ea135f1fc6aa5ffe64edb94a6a
#
_cell.length_a   1.000
_cell.length_b   1.000
_cell.length_c   1.000
_cell.angle_alpha   90.00
_cell.angle_beta   90.00
_cell.angle_gamma   90.00
#
_symmetry.space_group_name_H-M   'P 1'
#
loop_
_entity.id
_entity.type
_entity.pdbx_description
1 polymer ?
#
loop_
_entity_poly.entity_id
_entity_poly.type
_entity_poly.pdbx_seq_one_letter_code
_entity_poly.pdbx_strand_id
1 'polypeptide(L)'
;MTQLQWESIDNKAVDTARILAADAVERVGNGHPGTAMSLAPAAYLLFQKVMRHDPADNQWIGRDRFILSVGHSSLTQYLQLYLGGYGLELDDLKALRTWGSKTPGHPEYGHTAGVEITTGPLGQGLASAVGFAYAARFERGLFDPNAATGTSPFDHFVYVIAGDGDLQEGITSEASSLAGHQQLGNLVVIYDSNQISIEDDTDIAFTEDVAARYGAYHWHVQTVDWKKTGDYIEDVAELNDAIEAAQAVTDRPSLIILRTIIGWPSPKKQNTGKIHGSALGADELAGVKAILGFDPTESFAVADDVIAHTRQALGRGAAAHAEWDERFAAWAVEIGRASCRERV
;
A
#
# COMPACT_ATOMS: atom_id res chain seq x y z
N MET A 1 13.99 18.05 1.49
CA MET A 1 13.82 16.62 1.20
C MET A 1 14.88 15.87 1.97
N THR A 2 14.50 14.98 2.85
CA THR A 2 15.44 14.10 3.56
C THR A 2 15.74 12.95 2.59
N GLN A 3 17.01 12.70 2.28
CA GLN A 3 17.39 11.61 1.37
C GLN A 3 16.87 10.28 1.92
N LEU A 4 16.21 9.47 1.07
CA LEU A 4 15.72 8.14 1.43
C LEU A 4 16.85 7.29 2.04
N GLN A 5 16.64 6.80 3.25
CA GLN A 5 17.54 5.83 3.87
C GLN A 5 17.11 4.43 3.45
N TRP A 6 17.80 3.90 2.43
CA TRP A 6 17.56 2.56 1.89
C TRP A 6 18.86 1.76 1.92
N GLU A 7 18.87 0.71 2.69
CA GLU A 7 20.06 -0.10 2.97
C GLU A 7 19.92 -1.52 2.38
N SER A 8 21.00 -2.28 2.39
CA SER A 8 20.99 -3.69 1.92
C SER A 8 20.01 -4.57 2.70
N ILE A 9 19.77 -4.26 3.98
CA ILE A 9 18.77 -4.98 4.79
C ILE A 9 17.34 -4.69 4.34
N ASP A 10 17.05 -3.51 3.78
CA ASP A 10 15.74 -3.20 3.19
C ASP A 10 15.51 -4.07 1.95
N ASN A 11 16.51 -4.22 1.07
CA ASN A 11 16.43 -5.13 -0.08
C ASN A 11 16.18 -6.57 0.38
N LYS A 12 16.92 -7.04 1.40
CA LYS A 12 16.74 -8.38 1.97
C LYS A 12 15.33 -8.59 2.52
N ALA A 13 14.75 -7.57 3.15
CA ALA A 13 13.38 -7.61 3.67
C ALA A 13 12.33 -7.64 2.55
N VAL A 14 12.54 -6.88 1.48
CA VAL A 14 11.70 -6.91 0.27
C VAL A 14 11.73 -8.29 -0.38
N ASP A 15 12.92 -8.87 -0.56
CA ASP A 15 13.07 -10.20 -1.15
C ASP A 15 12.48 -11.29 -0.25
N THR A 16 12.60 -11.14 1.08
CA THR A 16 11.89 -12.01 2.05
C THR A 16 10.37 -11.93 1.85
N ALA A 17 9.82 -10.74 1.67
CA ALA A 17 8.39 -10.58 1.41
C ALA A 17 7.96 -11.28 0.10
N ARG A 18 8.76 -11.17 -0.99
CA ARG A 18 8.50 -11.89 -2.25
C ARG A 18 8.43 -13.39 -2.06
N ILE A 19 9.45 -13.94 -1.38
CA ILE A 19 9.51 -15.39 -1.16
C ILE A 19 8.37 -15.86 -0.27
N LEU A 20 8.03 -15.12 0.79
CA LEU A 20 6.90 -15.46 1.64
C LEU A 20 5.56 -15.40 0.88
N ALA A 21 5.38 -14.45 -0.05
CA ALA A 21 4.20 -14.40 -0.91
C ALA A 21 4.08 -15.68 -1.75
N ALA A 22 5.17 -16.08 -2.40
CA ALA A 22 5.21 -17.27 -3.23
C ALA A 22 5.04 -18.54 -2.42
N ASP A 23 5.74 -18.70 -1.28
CA ASP A 23 5.64 -19.85 -0.38
C ASP A 23 4.22 -20.02 0.18
N ALA A 24 3.55 -18.91 0.57
CA ALA A 24 2.20 -18.95 1.12
C ALA A 24 1.19 -19.49 0.10
N VAL A 25 1.27 -19.02 -1.15
CA VAL A 25 0.38 -19.49 -2.23
C VAL A 25 0.73 -20.91 -2.65
N GLU A 26 2.02 -21.27 -2.74
CA GLU A 26 2.45 -22.64 -3.06
C GLU A 26 1.93 -23.65 -2.03
N ARG A 27 2.03 -23.31 -0.74
CA ARG A 27 1.57 -24.15 0.37
C ARG A 27 0.08 -24.47 0.31
N VAL A 28 -0.75 -23.48 0.00
CA VAL A 28 -2.23 -23.64 -0.02
C VAL A 28 -2.77 -24.02 -1.40
N GLY A 29 -1.94 -23.95 -2.43
CA GLY A 29 -2.26 -24.33 -3.80
C GLY A 29 -3.17 -23.36 -4.56
N ASN A 30 -3.50 -22.20 -3.98
CA ASN A 30 -4.34 -21.17 -4.61
C ASN A 30 -4.05 -19.80 -4.03
N GLY A 31 -4.18 -18.73 -4.84
CA GLY A 31 -3.93 -17.37 -4.43
C GLY A 31 -3.29 -16.55 -5.54
N HIS A 32 -2.91 -15.30 -5.21
CA HIS A 32 -2.38 -14.33 -6.16
C HIS A 32 -0.98 -13.87 -5.75
N PRO A 33 0.08 -14.61 -6.12
CA PRO A 33 1.44 -14.26 -5.69
C PRO A 33 2.06 -13.16 -6.55
N GLY A 34 1.71 -13.08 -7.84
CA GLY A 34 2.42 -12.27 -8.83
C GLY A 34 2.49 -10.79 -8.49
N THR A 35 1.35 -10.18 -8.21
CA THR A 35 1.26 -8.77 -7.81
C THR A 35 1.93 -8.52 -6.44
N ALA A 36 1.80 -9.44 -5.48
CA ALA A 36 2.47 -9.31 -4.19
C ALA A 36 4.01 -9.36 -4.30
N MET A 37 4.53 -10.11 -5.30
CA MET A 37 5.97 -10.14 -5.59
C MET A 37 6.45 -8.85 -6.24
N SER A 38 5.77 -8.35 -7.26
CA SER A 38 6.17 -7.12 -7.98
C SER A 38 5.98 -5.87 -7.15
N LEU A 39 4.99 -5.81 -6.29
CA LEU A 39 4.71 -4.66 -5.42
C LEU A 39 5.43 -4.72 -4.07
N ALA A 40 6.21 -5.76 -3.78
CA ALA A 40 6.91 -5.87 -2.50
C ALA A 40 7.75 -4.61 -2.16
N PRO A 41 8.56 -4.02 -3.08
CA PRO A 41 9.31 -2.81 -2.75
C PRO A 41 8.42 -1.59 -2.52
N ALA A 42 7.34 -1.42 -3.28
CA ALA A 42 6.42 -0.29 -3.12
C ALA A 42 5.65 -0.37 -1.78
N ALA A 43 5.12 -1.54 -1.45
CA ALA A 43 4.43 -1.76 -0.18
C ALA A 43 5.39 -1.61 1.02
N TYR A 44 6.60 -2.15 0.91
CA TYR A 44 7.63 -2.01 1.92
C TYR A 44 8.01 -0.54 2.15
N LEU A 45 8.23 0.21 1.07
CA LEU A 45 8.52 1.64 1.14
C LEU A 45 7.43 2.40 1.90
N LEU A 46 6.14 2.16 1.57
CA LEU A 46 5.03 2.79 2.26
C LEU A 46 5.05 2.49 3.76
N PHE A 47 5.11 1.21 4.15
CA PHE A 47 4.99 0.82 5.55
C PHE A 47 6.25 1.09 6.39
N GLN A 48 7.44 1.03 5.79
CA GLN A 48 8.69 1.16 6.54
C GLN A 48 9.29 2.56 6.53
N LYS A 49 8.96 3.40 5.52
CA LYS A 49 9.64 4.68 5.33
C LYS A 49 8.70 5.88 5.21
N VAL A 50 7.47 5.69 4.70
CA VAL A 50 6.58 6.80 4.31
C VAL A 50 5.47 7.05 5.32
N MET A 51 4.68 6.01 5.61
CA MET A 51 3.45 6.15 6.39
C MET A 51 3.73 6.45 7.87
N ARG A 52 2.94 7.35 8.42
CA ARG A 52 2.82 7.57 9.85
C ARG A 52 1.78 6.60 10.41
N HIS A 53 2.23 5.59 11.10
CA HIS A 53 1.37 4.57 11.70
C HIS A 53 1.99 4.00 12.98
N ASP A 54 1.16 3.45 13.85
CA ASP A 54 1.60 2.74 15.05
C ASP A 54 1.09 1.29 15.00
N PRO A 55 1.97 0.31 14.75
CA PRO A 55 1.57 -1.09 14.71
C PRO A 55 1.01 -1.62 16.05
N ALA A 56 1.36 -1.00 17.16
CA ALA A 56 0.86 -1.37 18.49
C ALA A 56 -0.55 -0.80 18.75
N ASP A 57 -0.93 0.31 18.09
CA ASP A 57 -2.28 0.90 18.12
C ASP A 57 -2.80 1.19 16.71
N ASN A 58 -3.33 0.17 16.08
CA ASN A 58 -3.92 0.29 14.73
C ASN A 58 -5.28 1.05 14.71
N GLN A 59 -5.75 1.52 15.85
CA GLN A 59 -6.95 2.37 15.98
C GLN A 59 -6.60 3.84 16.21
N TRP A 60 -5.32 4.17 16.36
CA TRP A 60 -4.88 5.56 16.51
C TRP A 60 -5.46 6.45 15.40
N ILE A 61 -6.23 7.49 15.79
CA ILE A 61 -6.95 8.34 14.83
C ILE A 61 -6.02 9.21 13.97
N GLY A 62 -4.84 9.58 14.49
CA GLY A 62 -3.84 10.40 13.78
C GLY A 62 -2.96 9.64 12.77
N ARG A 63 -3.15 8.31 12.62
CA ARG A 63 -2.41 7.50 11.66
C ARG A 63 -2.80 7.80 10.22
N ASP A 64 -1.90 7.61 9.29
CA ASP A 64 -2.24 7.50 7.87
C ASP A 64 -3.07 6.23 7.60
N ARG A 65 -3.80 6.19 6.51
CA ARG A 65 -4.61 5.05 6.10
C ARG A 65 -3.99 4.37 4.89
N PHE A 66 -3.93 3.04 4.94
CA PHE A 66 -3.54 2.23 3.78
C PHE A 66 -4.71 1.40 3.29
N ILE A 67 -5.00 1.48 1.99
CA ILE A 67 -6.07 0.75 1.34
C ILE A 67 -5.51 -0.05 0.18
N LEU A 68 -5.64 -1.38 0.26
CA LEU A 68 -5.32 -2.27 -0.84
C LEU A 68 -6.56 -2.47 -1.71
N SER A 69 -6.67 -1.69 -2.81
CA SER A 69 -7.82 -1.81 -3.74
C SER A 69 -7.75 -3.11 -4.54
N VAL A 70 -6.54 -3.52 -4.96
CA VAL A 70 -6.30 -4.85 -5.55
C VAL A 70 -6.40 -5.97 -4.49
N GLY A 71 -7.56 -6.12 -3.88
CA GLY A 71 -7.76 -6.97 -2.71
C GLY A 71 -7.38 -8.43 -2.91
N HIS A 72 -7.42 -8.97 -4.14
CA HIS A 72 -6.95 -10.32 -4.45
C HIS A 72 -5.45 -10.50 -4.16
N SER A 73 -4.64 -9.44 -4.24
CA SER A 73 -3.23 -9.44 -3.83
C SER A 73 -3.06 -9.20 -2.33
N SER A 74 -3.88 -9.83 -1.50
CA SER A 74 -3.93 -9.64 -0.04
C SER A 74 -2.57 -9.77 0.65
N LEU A 75 -1.69 -10.63 0.13
CA LEU A 75 -0.33 -10.81 0.61
C LEU A 75 0.51 -9.52 0.52
N THR A 76 0.23 -8.62 -0.43
CA THR A 76 0.87 -7.30 -0.50
C THR A 76 0.72 -6.55 0.83
N GLN A 77 -0.45 -6.63 1.45
CA GLN A 77 -0.70 -6.00 2.76
C GLN A 77 -0.29 -6.91 3.93
N TYR A 78 -0.66 -8.19 3.93
CA TYR A 78 -0.39 -9.08 5.07
C TYR A 78 1.10 -9.21 5.39
N LEU A 79 1.96 -9.23 4.37
CA LEU A 79 3.39 -9.30 4.58
C LEU A 79 3.93 -8.04 5.28
N GLN A 80 3.41 -6.85 4.95
CA GLN A 80 3.80 -5.62 5.63
C GLN A 80 3.28 -5.59 7.08
N LEU A 81 2.06 -6.10 7.32
CA LEU A 81 1.52 -6.22 8.67
C LEU A 81 2.32 -7.23 9.51
N TYR A 82 2.76 -8.34 8.93
CA TYR A 82 3.66 -9.31 9.58
C TYR A 82 5.02 -8.68 9.91
N LEU A 83 5.70 -8.11 8.93
CA LEU A 83 7.01 -7.50 9.09
C LEU A 83 6.97 -6.30 10.04
N GLY A 84 5.93 -5.46 9.95
CA GLY A 84 5.78 -4.26 10.77
C GLY A 84 5.36 -4.51 12.22
N GLY A 85 4.86 -5.69 12.55
CA GLY A 85 4.51 -6.02 13.95
C GLY A 85 3.06 -5.77 14.35
N TYR A 86 2.11 -5.88 13.42
CA TYR A 86 0.68 -5.72 13.69
C TYR A 86 -0.01 -6.95 14.32
N GLY A 87 0.77 -7.94 14.77
CA GLY A 87 0.23 -9.13 15.44
C GLY A 87 -0.08 -10.30 14.50
N LEU A 88 0.30 -10.23 13.23
CA LEU A 88 0.40 -11.40 12.37
C LEU A 88 1.71 -12.13 12.65
N GLU A 89 1.63 -13.45 12.69
CA GLU A 89 2.77 -14.35 12.88
C GLU A 89 3.01 -15.18 11.60
N LEU A 90 4.17 -15.80 11.49
CA LEU A 90 4.54 -16.60 10.32
C LEU A 90 3.54 -17.73 10.06
N ASP A 91 2.97 -18.32 11.11
CA ASP A 91 1.95 -19.37 10.98
C ASP A 91 0.62 -18.85 10.43
N ASP A 92 0.30 -17.57 10.65
CA ASP A 92 -0.86 -16.93 10.00
C ASP A 92 -0.66 -16.83 8.48
N LEU A 93 0.57 -16.55 8.01
CA LEU A 93 0.89 -16.54 6.58
C LEU A 93 0.84 -17.96 5.98
N LYS A 94 1.30 -18.96 6.72
CA LYS A 94 1.20 -20.39 6.33
C LYS A 94 -0.25 -20.88 6.25
N ALA A 95 -1.16 -20.23 6.96
CA ALA A 95 -2.60 -20.51 6.98
C ALA A 95 -3.40 -19.65 6.00
N LEU A 96 -2.73 -18.99 5.02
CA LEU A 96 -3.40 -18.18 4.00
C LEU A 96 -4.64 -18.87 3.44
N ARG A 97 -5.78 -18.12 3.34
CA ARG A 97 -7.04 -18.60 2.72
C ARG A 97 -7.66 -19.83 3.38
N THR A 98 -7.18 -20.25 4.55
CA THR A 98 -7.84 -21.35 5.30
C THR A 98 -8.94 -20.79 6.18
N TRP A 99 -10.00 -21.58 6.38
CA TRP A 99 -11.14 -21.15 7.18
C TRP A 99 -10.72 -20.76 8.61
N GLY A 100 -11.12 -19.56 9.02
CA GLY A 100 -10.82 -19.04 10.37
C GLY A 100 -9.40 -18.49 10.55
N SER A 101 -8.56 -18.48 9.50
CA SER A 101 -7.24 -17.85 9.58
C SER A 101 -7.35 -16.31 9.61
N LYS A 102 -6.33 -15.65 10.18
CA LYS A 102 -6.23 -14.18 10.14
C LYS A 102 -5.86 -13.61 8.76
N THR A 103 -5.61 -14.47 7.78
CA THR A 103 -5.19 -14.09 6.43
C THR A 103 -6.15 -14.64 5.38
N PRO A 104 -7.41 -14.14 5.32
CA PRO A 104 -8.37 -14.53 4.29
C PRO A 104 -7.85 -14.15 2.89
N GLY A 105 -8.50 -14.68 1.85
CA GLY A 105 -8.07 -14.48 0.46
C GLY A 105 -8.10 -13.04 -0.02
N HIS A 106 -8.89 -12.20 0.63
CA HIS A 106 -9.00 -10.75 0.44
C HIS A 106 -8.98 -10.09 1.82
N PRO A 107 -8.44 -8.85 1.96
CA PRO A 107 -8.46 -8.17 3.24
C PRO A 107 -9.88 -7.95 3.76
N GLU A 108 -10.10 -8.24 5.05
CA GLU A 108 -11.39 -8.05 5.72
C GLU A 108 -11.25 -7.13 6.92
N TYR A 109 -12.01 -6.02 6.92
CA TYR A 109 -12.04 -5.09 8.04
C TYR A 109 -12.59 -5.74 9.30
N GLY A 110 -11.92 -5.49 10.42
CA GLY A 110 -12.29 -6.05 11.72
C GLY A 110 -11.86 -7.52 11.91
N HIS A 111 -11.34 -8.19 10.87
CA HIS A 111 -10.83 -9.55 10.93
C HIS A 111 -9.30 -9.59 11.09
N THR A 112 -8.59 -8.83 10.26
CA THR A 112 -7.13 -8.70 10.34
C THR A 112 -6.77 -7.32 10.89
N ALA A 113 -5.97 -7.27 11.96
CA ALA A 113 -5.50 -5.99 12.52
C ALA A 113 -4.70 -5.19 11.47
N GLY A 114 -4.97 -3.88 11.36
CA GLY A 114 -4.33 -3.00 10.36
C GLY A 114 -5.00 -2.98 8.99
N VAL A 115 -6.10 -3.72 8.79
CA VAL A 115 -6.93 -3.63 7.59
C VAL A 115 -8.01 -2.57 7.77
N GLU A 116 -8.00 -1.54 6.93
CA GLU A 116 -8.91 -0.38 7.03
C GLU A 116 -10.27 -0.62 6.39
N ILE A 117 -10.35 -1.49 5.39
CA ILE A 117 -11.58 -1.78 4.63
C ILE A 117 -11.53 -3.19 4.03
N THR A 118 -12.69 -3.83 3.95
CA THR A 118 -12.85 -5.07 3.19
C THR A 118 -12.80 -4.78 1.70
N THR A 119 -11.89 -5.43 0.98
CA THR A 119 -11.76 -5.33 -0.46
C THR A 119 -11.84 -6.71 -1.12
N GLY A 120 -11.87 -6.75 -2.45
CA GLY A 120 -12.07 -7.95 -3.26
C GLY A 120 -12.78 -7.60 -4.55
N PRO A 121 -14.00 -7.04 -4.51
CA PRO A 121 -14.59 -6.41 -5.69
C PRO A 121 -13.72 -5.22 -6.13
N LEU A 122 -13.20 -5.28 -7.36
CA LEU A 122 -12.30 -4.27 -7.91
C LEU A 122 -12.95 -2.87 -7.95
N GLY A 123 -12.15 -1.83 -7.82
CA GLY A 123 -12.59 -0.44 -7.77
C GLY A 123 -13.15 0.02 -6.41
N GLN A 124 -13.65 -0.90 -5.58
CA GLN A 124 -14.28 -0.54 -4.30
C GLN A 124 -13.29 0.04 -3.29
N GLY A 125 -12.06 -0.47 -3.27
CA GLY A 125 -11.01 0.04 -2.39
C GLY A 125 -10.66 1.49 -2.72
N LEU A 126 -10.40 1.80 -3.99
CA LEU A 126 -10.10 3.16 -4.44
C LEU A 126 -11.28 4.10 -4.18
N ALA A 127 -12.49 3.68 -4.52
CA ALA A 127 -13.71 4.49 -4.29
C ALA A 127 -13.92 4.78 -2.79
N SER A 128 -13.68 3.80 -1.93
CA SER A 128 -13.76 3.99 -0.47
C SER A 128 -12.66 4.89 0.05
N ALA A 129 -11.44 4.81 -0.52
CA ALA A 129 -10.33 5.70 -0.17
C ALA A 129 -10.65 7.18 -0.44
N VAL A 130 -11.40 7.47 -1.50
CA VAL A 130 -11.94 8.81 -1.75
C VAL A 130 -12.84 9.25 -0.59
N GLY A 131 -13.69 8.35 -0.08
CA GLY A 131 -14.52 8.61 1.10
C GLY A 131 -13.69 8.88 2.36
N PHE A 132 -12.64 8.09 2.61
CA PHE A 132 -11.72 8.29 3.73
C PHE A 132 -11.00 9.65 3.65
N ALA A 133 -10.47 10.00 2.47
CA ALA A 133 -9.79 11.29 2.27
C ALA A 133 -10.75 12.47 2.42
N TYR A 134 -11.99 12.32 1.95
CA TYR A 134 -13.04 13.33 2.13
C TYR A 134 -13.42 13.50 3.60
N ALA A 135 -13.60 12.38 4.34
CA ALA A 135 -13.93 12.41 5.76
C ALA A 135 -12.82 13.09 6.58
N ALA A 136 -11.55 12.77 6.33
CA ALA A 136 -10.42 13.43 6.99
C ALA A 136 -10.44 14.95 6.81
N ARG A 137 -10.69 15.43 5.59
CA ARG A 137 -10.82 16.88 5.32
C ARG A 137 -12.05 17.50 5.96
N PHE A 138 -13.16 16.75 6.01
CA PHE A 138 -14.37 17.22 6.67
C PHE A 138 -14.13 17.38 8.19
N GLU A 139 -13.52 16.39 8.84
CA GLU A 139 -13.17 16.44 10.26
C GLU A 139 -12.23 17.60 10.57
N ARG A 140 -11.17 17.76 9.77
CA ARG A 140 -10.26 18.89 9.90
C ARG A 140 -10.99 20.23 9.76
N GLY A 141 -11.85 20.38 8.74
CA GLY A 141 -12.63 21.59 8.52
C GLY A 141 -13.62 21.88 9.64
N LEU A 142 -14.15 20.84 10.31
CA LEU A 142 -15.08 20.98 11.42
C LEU A 142 -14.37 21.32 12.74
N PHE A 143 -13.26 20.63 13.03
CA PHE A 143 -12.63 20.67 14.34
C PHE A 143 -11.42 21.63 14.43
N ASP A 144 -10.74 21.86 13.29
CA ASP A 144 -9.52 22.69 13.27
C ASP A 144 -9.35 23.44 11.95
N PRO A 145 -10.33 24.30 11.56
CA PRO A 145 -10.37 24.94 10.24
C PRO A 145 -9.24 25.91 9.97
N ASN A 146 -8.63 26.48 11.01
CA ASN A 146 -7.64 27.55 10.94
C ASN A 146 -6.19 27.05 11.02
N ALA A 147 -5.97 25.75 11.28
CA ALA A 147 -4.62 25.20 11.32
C ALA A 147 -3.91 25.31 9.96
N ALA A 148 -2.62 25.56 9.96
CA ALA A 148 -1.83 25.45 8.76
C ALA A 148 -1.80 24.00 8.26
N THR A 149 -1.66 23.78 6.96
CA THR A 149 -1.58 22.43 6.38
C THR A 149 -0.45 21.63 7.03
N GLY A 150 -0.74 20.40 7.46
CA GLY A 150 0.20 19.48 8.11
C GLY A 150 0.40 19.72 9.62
N THR A 151 -0.26 20.72 10.22
CA THR A 151 -0.13 21.01 11.66
C THR A 151 -1.32 20.57 12.50
N SER A 152 -2.46 20.31 11.88
CA SER A 152 -3.64 19.83 12.58
C SER A 152 -3.48 18.37 13.05
N PRO A 153 -3.97 18.01 14.24
CA PRO A 153 -4.01 16.60 14.65
C PRO A 153 -4.95 15.75 13.77
N PHE A 154 -5.80 16.38 12.94
CA PHE A 154 -6.70 15.70 12.01
C PHE A 154 -6.10 15.54 10.61
N ASP A 155 -4.90 16.07 10.35
CA ASP A 155 -4.20 15.90 9.07
C ASP A 155 -3.59 14.50 8.98
N HIS A 156 -4.03 13.71 8.00
CA HIS A 156 -3.42 12.44 7.63
C HIS A 156 -3.61 12.15 6.15
N PHE A 157 -2.74 11.30 5.61
CA PHE A 157 -2.82 10.83 4.23
C PHE A 157 -3.61 9.52 4.13
N VAL A 158 -4.18 9.30 2.94
CA VAL A 158 -4.77 8.03 2.52
C VAL A 158 -3.96 7.53 1.33
N TYR A 159 -3.26 6.40 1.53
CA TYR A 159 -2.47 5.74 0.51
C TYR A 159 -3.23 4.54 -0.05
N VAL A 160 -3.23 4.40 -1.35
CA VAL A 160 -3.93 3.33 -2.05
C VAL A 160 -2.97 2.62 -2.98
N ILE A 161 -3.03 1.29 -3.03
CA ILE A 161 -2.49 0.51 -4.14
C ILE A 161 -3.67 -0.02 -4.95
N ALA A 162 -3.71 0.34 -6.22
CA ALA A 162 -4.71 -0.07 -7.21
C ALA A 162 -4.03 -0.75 -8.41
N GLY A 163 -4.73 -1.59 -9.13
CA GLY A 163 -4.23 -2.25 -10.33
C GLY A 163 -5.03 -1.93 -11.58
N ASP A 164 -4.65 -2.55 -12.71
CA ASP A 164 -5.32 -2.36 -14.00
C ASP A 164 -6.84 -2.61 -13.90
N GLY A 165 -7.24 -3.71 -13.26
CA GLY A 165 -8.65 -4.06 -13.10
C GLY A 165 -9.45 -3.07 -12.26
N ASP A 166 -8.84 -2.45 -11.21
CA ASP A 166 -9.51 -1.40 -10.44
C ASP A 166 -9.86 -0.20 -11.32
N LEU A 167 -8.95 0.19 -12.22
CA LEU A 167 -9.11 1.38 -13.04
C LEU A 167 -10.07 1.18 -14.21
N GLN A 168 -10.41 -0.08 -14.53
CA GLN A 168 -11.44 -0.43 -15.51
C GLN A 168 -12.87 -0.30 -14.96
N GLU A 169 -13.04 -0.37 -13.63
CA GLU A 169 -14.33 -0.32 -12.98
C GLU A 169 -14.98 1.08 -13.07
N GLY A 170 -16.30 1.11 -13.37
CA GLY A 170 -17.06 2.36 -13.49
C GLY A 170 -17.04 3.20 -12.22
N ILE A 171 -17.15 2.55 -11.04
CA ILE A 171 -17.10 3.23 -9.73
C ILE A 171 -15.78 4.00 -9.52
N THR A 172 -14.68 3.49 -10.06
CA THR A 172 -13.37 4.15 -9.97
C THR A 172 -13.37 5.48 -10.72
N SER A 173 -13.98 5.50 -11.91
CA SER A 173 -14.11 6.72 -12.72
C SER A 173 -14.94 7.79 -12.01
N GLU A 174 -16.08 7.41 -11.44
CA GLU A 174 -16.97 8.32 -10.71
C GLU A 174 -16.28 8.87 -9.45
N ALA A 175 -15.68 7.98 -8.65
CA ALA A 175 -15.00 8.36 -7.41
C ALA A 175 -13.77 9.25 -7.68
N SER A 176 -12.98 8.94 -8.71
CA SER A 176 -11.79 9.72 -9.08
C SER A 176 -12.16 11.12 -9.59
N SER A 177 -13.25 11.22 -10.37
CA SER A 177 -13.80 12.52 -10.78
C SER A 177 -14.23 13.36 -9.57
N LEU A 178 -14.91 12.74 -8.59
CA LEU A 178 -15.29 13.40 -7.34
C LEU A 178 -14.06 13.86 -6.55
N ALA A 179 -13.03 13.00 -6.44
CA ALA A 179 -11.81 13.33 -5.70
C ALA A 179 -11.09 14.55 -6.28
N GLY A 180 -10.97 14.64 -7.61
CA GLY A 180 -10.40 15.80 -8.28
C GLY A 180 -11.25 17.07 -8.09
N HIS A 181 -12.59 16.96 -8.24
CA HIS A 181 -13.52 18.05 -8.00
C HIS A 181 -13.42 18.58 -6.55
N GLN A 182 -13.31 17.68 -5.59
CA GLN A 182 -13.18 18.02 -4.17
C GLN A 182 -11.73 18.41 -3.77
N GLN A 183 -10.77 18.34 -4.69
CA GLN A 183 -9.39 18.72 -4.44
C GLN A 183 -8.76 17.96 -3.25
N LEU A 184 -8.91 16.64 -3.20
CA LEU A 184 -8.47 15.81 -2.08
C LEU A 184 -6.95 15.59 -2.06
N GLY A 185 -6.17 16.62 -1.72
CA GLY A 185 -4.70 16.59 -1.72
C GLY A 185 -4.08 15.63 -0.69
N ASN A 186 -4.89 15.04 0.18
CA ASN A 186 -4.45 14.00 1.12
C ASN A 186 -4.64 12.56 0.59
N LEU A 187 -5.04 12.40 -0.68
CA LEU A 187 -5.20 11.11 -1.34
C LEU A 187 -4.04 10.84 -2.32
N VAL A 188 -3.29 9.78 -2.09
CA VAL A 188 -2.18 9.33 -2.94
C VAL A 188 -2.44 7.91 -3.40
N VAL A 189 -2.57 7.72 -4.71
CA VAL A 189 -2.83 6.41 -5.33
C VAL A 189 -1.58 5.97 -6.10
N ILE A 190 -1.06 4.78 -5.78
CA ILE A 190 -0.07 4.08 -6.57
C ILE A 190 -0.82 3.08 -7.44
N TYR A 191 -0.77 3.28 -8.75
CA TYR A 191 -1.37 2.40 -9.73
C TYR A 191 -0.31 1.44 -10.27
N ASP A 192 -0.43 0.15 -9.95
CA ASP A 192 0.39 -0.91 -10.53
C ASP A 192 -0.02 -1.15 -11.98
N SER A 193 0.70 -0.53 -12.89
CA SER A 193 0.52 -0.64 -14.34
C SER A 193 1.41 -1.76 -14.89
N ASN A 194 1.05 -3.00 -14.58
CA ASN A 194 1.76 -4.19 -15.07
C ASN A 194 1.18 -4.73 -16.38
N GLN A 195 -0.01 -4.29 -16.78
CA GLN A 195 -0.69 -4.62 -18.03
C GLN A 195 -1.07 -6.11 -18.14
N ILE A 196 -1.18 -6.82 -17.03
CA ILE A 196 -1.57 -8.24 -16.98
C ILE A 196 -2.79 -8.42 -16.10
N SER A 197 -3.77 -9.12 -16.63
CA SER A 197 -4.97 -9.59 -15.95
C SER A 197 -4.98 -11.12 -15.83
N ILE A 198 -6.09 -11.69 -15.34
CA ILE A 198 -6.25 -13.13 -15.23
C ILE A 198 -6.26 -13.81 -16.61
N GLU A 199 -6.69 -13.11 -17.65
CA GLU A 199 -6.75 -13.59 -19.03
C GLU A 199 -5.53 -13.18 -19.88
N ASP A 200 -4.42 -12.80 -19.23
CA ASP A 200 -3.16 -12.31 -19.83
C ASP A 200 -3.18 -10.78 -20.06
N ASP A 201 -2.75 -10.30 -21.22
CA ASP A 201 -2.60 -8.88 -21.52
C ASP A 201 -3.92 -8.10 -21.39
N THR A 202 -3.87 -6.92 -20.77
CA THR A 202 -5.03 -6.04 -20.60
C THR A 202 -5.54 -5.45 -21.92
N ASP A 203 -4.74 -5.43 -22.99
CA ASP A 203 -5.12 -4.87 -24.30
C ASP A 203 -6.36 -5.51 -24.91
N ILE A 204 -6.74 -6.70 -24.47
CA ILE A 204 -7.99 -7.34 -24.90
C ILE A 204 -9.25 -6.60 -24.42
N ALA A 205 -9.15 -5.77 -23.36
CA ALA A 205 -10.30 -5.12 -22.73
C ALA A 205 -10.05 -3.65 -22.37
N PHE A 206 -8.79 -3.19 -22.31
CA PHE A 206 -8.46 -1.89 -21.76
C PHE A 206 -7.24 -1.27 -22.43
N THR A 207 -7.47 -0.25 -23.26
CA THR A 207 -6.43 0.40 -24.09
C THR A 207 -6.40 1.93 -23.94
N GLU A 208 -7.06 2.47 -22.93
CA GLU A 208 -7.13 3.91 -22.74
C GLU A 208 -5.85 4.48 -22.10
N ASP A 209 -5.62 5.78 -22.34
CA ASP A 209 -4.55 6.54 -21.68
C ASP A 209 -5.02 6.96 -20.28
N VAL A 210 -4.63 6.17 -19.26
CA VAL A 210 -4.97 6.42 -17.85
C VAL A 210 -4.39 7.76 -17.38
N ALA A 211 -3.18 8.14 -17.81
CA ALA A 211 -2.59 9.41 -17.42
C ALA A 211 -3.41 10.59 -17.92
N ALA A 212 -3.84 10.56 -19.17
CA ALA A 212 -4.69 11.60 -19.76
C ALA A 212 -6.07 11.65 -19.07
N ARG A 213 -6.68 10.49 -18.76
CA ARG A 213 -7.97 10.41 -18.06
C ARG A 213 -7.89 11.05 -16.68
N TYR A 214 -6.89 10.71 -15.87
CA TYR A 214 -6.72 11.28 -14.53
C TYR A 214 -6.31 12.75 -14.56
N GLY A 215 -5.53 13.17 -15.57
CA GLY A 215 -5.28 14.57 -15.85
C GLY A 215 -6.58 15.37 -16.11
N ALA A 216 -7.53 14.78 -16.86
CA ALA A 216 -8.85 15.38 -17.11
C ALA A 216 -9.72 15.43 -15.83
N TYR A 217 -9.52 14.56 -14.86
CA TYR A 217 -10.12 14.65 -13.52
C TYR A 217 -9.43 15.69 -12.60
N HIS A 218 -8.42 16.40 -13.08
CA HIS A 218 -7.61 17.36 -12.31
C HIS A 218 -6.74 16.73 -11.22
N TRP A 219 -6.30 15.51 -11.42
CA TRP A 219 -5.32 14.87 -10.56
C TRP A 219 -3.88 15.32 -10.91
N HIS A 220 -3.00 15.33 -9.93
CA HIS A 220 -1.56 15.37 -10.13
C HIS A 220 -1.08 13.97 -10.55
N VAL A 221 -0.60 13.83 -11.79
CA VAL A 221 -0.21 12.54 -12.36
C VAL A 221 1.30 12.48 -12.55
N GLN A 222 1.90 11.41 -12.06
CA GLN A 222 3.31 11.10 -12.21
C GLN A 222 3.48 9.69 -12.74
N THR A 223 4.59 9.39 -13.40
CA THR A 223 4.95 8.04 -13.86
C THR A 223 6.33 7.67 -13.34
N VAL A 224 6.42 6.53 -12.68
CA VAL A 224 7.65 5.85 -12.29
C VAL A 224 7.73 4.59 -13.13
N ASP A 225 8.74 4.51 -13.99
CA ASP A 225 8.87 3.41 -14.95
C ASP A 225 10.11 2.56 -14.66
N TRP A 226 9.90 1.43 -14.01
CA TRP A 226 10.95 0.47 -13.70
C TRP A 226 11.42 -0.35 -14.92
N LYS A 227 10.76 -0.13 -16.07
CA LYS A 227 11.09 -0.77 -17.38
C LYS A 227 11.78 0.19 -18.34
N LYS A 228 12.03 1.45 -17.94
CA LYS A 228 12.47 2.55 -18.83
C LYS A 228 13.81 2.32 -19.56
N THR A 229 14.69 1.50 -18.98
CA THR A 229 16.01 1.23 -19.56
C THR A 229 16.05 0.02 -20.49
N GLY A 230 14.94 -0.71 -20.61
CA GLY A 230 14.89 -2.03 -21.28
C GLY A 230 15.19 -3.19 -20.33
N ASP A 231 15.99 -2.94 -19.29
CA ASP A 231 16.12 -3.84 -18.14
C ASP A 231 15.09 -3.44 -17.07
N TYR A 232 14.66 -4.42 -16.27
CA TYR A 232 13.79 -4.15 -15.14
C TYR A 232 14.63 -3.75 -13.93
N ILE A 233 14.50 -2.49 -13.51
CA ILE A 233 15.25 -1.92 -12.38
C ILE A 233 14.25 -1.24 -11.44
N GLU A 234 14.11 -1.77 -10.22
CA GLU A 234 13.24 -1.23 -9.18
C GLU A 234 13.90 -0.01 -8.52
N ASP A 235 13.73 1.16 -9.15
CA ASP A 235 14.21 2.44 -8.62
C ASP A 235 13.28 2.93 -7.50
N VAL A 236 13.54 2.43 -6.29
CA VAL A 236 12.75 2.78 -5.10
C VAL A 236 12.96 4.24 -4.71
N ALA A 237 14.12 4.82 -5.02
CA ALA A 237 14.37 6.23 -4.74
C ALA A 237 13.49 7.13 -5.63
N GLU A 238 13.34 6.81 -6.93
CA GLU A 238 12.42 7.51 -7.84
C GLU A 238 10.96 7.40 -7.34
N LEU A 239 10.55 6.24 -6.85
CA LEU A 239 9.21 6.07 -6.28
C LEU A 239 9.02 6.91 -5.01
N ASN A 240 10.02 6.95 -4.14
CA ASN A 240 9.99 7.80 -2.94
C ASN A 240 9.86 9.29 -3.32
N ASP A 241 10.65 9.76 -4.27
CA ASP A 241 10.60 11.14 -4.74
C ASP A 241 9.21 11.48 -5.32
N ALA A 242 8.59 10.54 -6.04
CA ALA A 242 7.23 10.70 -6.55
C ALA A 242 6.19 10.78 -5.41
N ILE A 243 6.36 9.99 -4.34
CA ILE A 243 5.48 10.05 -3.16
C ILE A 243 5.67 11.38 -2.42
N GLU A 244 6.90 11.84 -2.20
CA GLU A 244 7.17 13.14 -1.57
C GLU A 244 6.57 14.29 -2.40
N ALA A 245 6.69 14.23 -3.73
CA ALA A 245 6.07 15.20 -4.62
C ALA A 245 4.53 15.16 -4.53
N ALA A 246 3.94 13.98 -4.41
CA ALA A 246 2.50 13.79 -4.21
C ALA A 246 2.03 14.39 -2.87
N GLN A 247 2.78 14.18 -1.79
CA GLN A 247 2.48 14.76 -0.47
C GLN A 247 2.56 16.29 -0.45
N ALA A 248 3.43 16.87 -1.28
CA ALA A 248 3.57 18.33 -1.42
C ALA A 248 2.41 18.98 -2.18
N VAL A 249 1.64 18.22 -2.95
CA VAL A 249 0.46 18.70 -3.69
C VAL A 249 -0.77 18.65 -2.79
N THR A 250 -1.21 19.81 -2.30
CA THR A 250 -2.29 19.90 -1.29
C THR A 250 -3.66 20.26 -1.87
N ASP A 251 -3.71 20.66 -3.14
CA ASP A 251 -4.89 21.19 -3.81
C ASP A 251 -5.58 20.18 -4.77
N ARG A 252 -5.05 18.98 -4.88
CA ARG A 252 -5.62 17.90 -5.73
C ARG A 252 -5.06 16.53 -5.35
N PRO A 253 -5.78 15.43 -5.61
CA PRO A 253 -5.26 14.08 -5.38
C PRO A 253 -4.14 13.75 -6.34
N SER A 254 -3.29 12.78 -5.95
CA SER A 254 -2.14 12.34 -6.75
C SER A 254 -2.28 10.90 -7.20
N LEU A 255 -1.97 10.64 -8.49
CA LEU A 255 -1.80 9.32 -9.08
C LEU A 255 -0.34 9.12 -9.46
N ILE A 256 0.28 8.07 -8.95
CA ILE A 256 1.60 7.61 -9.35
C ILE A 256 1.41 6.33 -10.16
N ILE A 257 1.62 6.41 -11.46
CA ILE A 257 1.60 5.26 -12.37
C ILE A 257 2.94 4.54 -12.22
N LEU A 258 2.91 3.38 -11.56
CA LEU A 258 4.09 2.55 -11.33
C LEU A 258 4.10 1.40 -12.34
N ARG A 259 5.03 1.44 -13.30
CA ARG A 259 5.17 0.40 -14.32
C ARG A 259 6.04 -0.74 -13.80
N THR A 260 5.41 -1.89 -13.58
CA THR A 260 6.06 -3.09 -13.03
C THR A 260 6.06 -4.26 -14.01
N ILE A 261 6.67 -5.37 -13.58
CA ILE A 261 6.53 -6.69 -14.20
C ILE A 261 5.91 -7.63 -13.16
N ILE A 262 4.66 -8.04 -13.39
CA ILE A 262 3.99 -8.96 -12.49
C ILE A 262 4.82 -10.23 -12.30
N GLY A 263 4.99 -10.63 -11.03
CA GLY A 263 5.69 -11.86 -10.68
C GLY A 263 7.20 -11.85 -10.87
N TRP A 264 7.81 -10.67 -11.07
CA TRP A 264 9.27 -10.57 -11.07
C TRP A 264 9.85 -11.06 -9.72
N PRO A 265 10.94 -11.85 -9.69
CA PRO A 265 11.77 -12.29 -10.81
C PRO A 265 11.52 -13.77 -11.22
N SER A 266 10.29 -14.17 -11.44
CA SER A 266 9.96 -15.54 -11.85
C SER A 266 10.61 -15.86 -13.21
N PRO A 267 11.42 -16.94 -13.34
CA PRO A 267 12.19 -17.22 -14.55
C PRO A 267 11.38 -17.37 -15.83
N LYS A 268 10.17 -17.96 -15.74
CA LYS A 268 9.36 -18.32 -16.92
C LYS A 268 7.93 -17.79 -16.86
N LYS A 269 7.44 -17.38 -15.68
CA LYS A 269 6.03 -17.01 -15.49
C LYS A 269 5.83 -15.51 -15.33
N GLN A 270 6.90 -14.72 -15.04
CA GLN A 270 6.75 -13.26 -14.96
C GLN A 270 6.13 -12.68 -16.24
N ASN A 271 5.40 -11.59 -16.11
CA ASN A 271 4.73 -10.90 -17.21
C ASN A 271 3.74 -11.80 -17.99
N THR A 272 3.05 -12.72 -17.31
CA THR A 272 1.99 -13.57 -17.91
C THR A 272 0.82 -13.70 -16.96
N GLY A 273 -0.39 -13.96 -17.49
CA GLY A 273 -1.58 -14.26 -16.70
C GLY A 273 -1.43 -15.48 -15.80
N LYS A 274 -0.50 -16.40 -16.12
CA LYS A 274 -0.25 -17.62 -15.33
C LYS A 274 0.25 -17.36 -13.91
N ILE A 275 0.88 -16.21 -13.66
CA ILE A 275 1.37 -15.85 -12.32
C ILE A 275 0.38 -14.97 -11.56
N HIS A 276 -0.66 -14.51 -12.24
CA HIS A 276 -1.66 -13.60 -11.65
C HIS A 276 -2.40 -14.28 -10.48
N GLY A 277 -3.06 -15.40 -10.74
CA GLY A 277 -3.97 -16.05 -9.77
C GLY A 277 -3.67 -17.52 -9.48
N SER A 278 -2.43 -17.99 -9.64
CA SER A 278 -2.06 -19.39 -9.45
C SER A 278 -0.73 -19.54 -8.73
N ALA A 279 -0.53 -20.69 -8.09
CA ALA A 279 0.76 -21.07 -7.52
C ALA A 279 1.85 -21.13 -8.59
N LEU A 280 3.08 -20.82 -8.20
CA LEU A 280 4.23 -20.85 -9.10
C LEU A 280 4.54 -22.26 -9.59
N GLY A 281 4.36 -23.26 -8.71
CA GLY A 281 4.88 -24.61 -8.84
C GLY A 281 6.33 -24.71 -8.36
N ALA A 282 6.69 -25.88 -7.85
CA ALA A 282 7.93 -26.10 -7.10
C ALA A 282 9.20 -25.69 -7.86
N ASP A 283 9.29 -26.02 -9.16
CA ASP A 283 10.48 -25.70 -9.98
C ASP A 283 10.63 -24.18 -10.19
N GLU A 284 9.53 -23.49 -10.44
CA GLU A 284 9.53 -22.05 -10.66
C GLU A 284 9.87 -21.30 -9.37
N LEU A 285 9.26 -21.72 -8.25
CA LEU A 285 9.54 -21.17 -6.92
C LEU A 285 11.01 -21.37 -6.51
N ALA A 286 11.56 -22.56 -6.75
CA ALA A 286 12.99 -22.83 -6.54
C ALA A 286 13.88 -21.91 -7.37
N GLY A 287 13.49 -21.63 -8.63
CA GLY A 287 14.16 -20.69 -9.50
C GLY A 287 14.14 -19.26 -8.97
N VAL A 288 13.00 -18.79 -8.48
CA VAL A 288 12.88 -17.44 -7.84
C VAL A 288 13.79 -17.36 -6.62
N LYS A 289 13.75 -18.36 -5.73
CA LYS A 289 14.62 -18.42 -4.53
C LYS A 289 16.10 -18.35 -4.90
N ALA A 290 16.53 -19.13 -5.90
CA ALA A 290 17.92 -19.12 -6.36
C ALA A 290 18.36 -17.77 -6.91
N ILE A 291 17.50 -17.07 -7.68
CA ILE A 291 17.77 -15.72 -8.20
C ILE A 291 17.94 -14.71 -7.07
N LEU A 292 17.11 -14.80 -6.03
CA LEU A 292 17.12 -13.89 -4.88
C LEU A 292 18.13 -14.31 -3.78
N GLY A 293 18.88 -15.40 -3.99
CA GLY A 293 19.91 -15.85 -3.04
C GLY A 293 19.36 -16.59 -1.81
N PHE A 294 18.14 -17.12 -1.88
CA PHE A 294 17.56 -17.99 -0.84
C PHE A 294 17.81 -19.47 -1.15
N ASP A 295 17.77 -20.31 -0.11
CA ASP A 295 17.84 -21.76 -0.28
C ASP A 295 16.58 -22.26 -1.04
N PRO A 296 16.72 -22.86 -2.23
CA PRO A 296 15.59 -23.34 -3.01
C PRO A 296 14.74 -24.43 -2.29
N THR A 297 15.30 -25.11 -1.31
CA THR A 297 14.65 -26.21 -0.60
C THR A 297 13.95 -25.77 0.70
N GLU A 298 14.25 -24.58 1.20
CA GLU A 298 13.68 -24.04 2.42
C GLU A 298 12.43 -23.22 2.13
N SER A 299 11.35 -23.44 2.89
CA SER A 299 10.12 -22.65 2.78
C SER A 299 9.89 -21.83 4.03
N PHE A 300 9.32 -20.64 3.84
CA PHE A 300 9.07 -19.68 4.93
C PHE A 300 10.32 -19.29 5.71
N ALA A 301 11.46 -19.20 5.03
CA ALA A 301 12.69 -18.73 5.60
C ALA A 301 12.61 -17.21 5.88
N VAL A 302 12.80 -16.83 7.12
CA VAL A 302 12.88 -15.43 7.55
C VAL A 302 14.06 -15.26 8.47
N ALA A 303 15.00 -14.43 8.09
CA ALA A 303 16.18 -14.18 8.90
C ALA A 303 15.87 -13.24 10.09
N ASP A 304 16.47 -13.51 11.24
CA ASP A 304 16.25 -12.73 12.47
C ASP A 304 16.61 -11.25 12.32
N ASP A 305 17.62 -10.93 11.51
CA ASP A 305 18.03 -9.54 11.23
C ASP A 305 16.96 -8.77 10.43
N VAL A 306 16.25 -9.45 9.52
CA VAL A 306 15.12 -8.87 8.79
C VAL A 306 14.00 -8.50 9.75
N ILE A 307 13.63 -9.42 10.65
CA ILE A 307 12.58 -9.15 11.66
C ILE A 307 13.01 -8.03 12.60
N ALA A 308 14.25 -8.08 13.11
CA ALA A 308 14.76 -7.05 14.00
C ALA A 308 14.77 -5.66 13.34
N HIS A 309 15.09 -5.58 12.04
CA HIS A 309 15.08 -4.34 11.29
C HIS A 309 13.66 -3.83 11.04
N THR A 310 12.77 -4.64 10.49
CA THR A 310 11.41 -4.22 10.14
C THR A 310 10.54 -3.90 11.36
N ARG A 311 10.73 -4.60 12.49
CA ARG A 311 10.04 -4.34 13.76
C ARG A 311 10.45 -3.02 14.43
N GLN A 312 11.48 -2.31 13.94
CA GLN A 312 11.74 -0.92 14.34
C GLN A 312 10.55 0.01 14.03
N ALA A 313 9.64 -0.38 13.16
CA ALA A 313 8.37 0.29 12.93
C ALA A 313 7.57 0.51 14.23
N LEU A 314 7.63 -0.42 15.20
CA LEU A 314 6.98 -0.27 16.52
C LEU A 314 7.51 0.96 17.28
N GLY A 315 8.84 1.13 17.31
CA GLY A 315 9.45 2.29 17.99
C GLY A 315 9.18 3.61 17.27
N ARG A 316 9.24 3.61 15.93
CA ARG A 316 8.90 4.79 15.13
C ARG A 316 7.43 5.17 15.29
N GLY A 317 6.54 4.18 15.29
CA GLY A 317 5.11 4.37 15.49
C GLY A 317 4.79 4.97 16.85
N ALA A 318 5.34 4.39 17.92
CA ALA A 318 5.17 4.92 19.28
C ALA A 318 5.65 6.37 19.42
N ALA A 319 6.78 6.73 18.79
CA ALA A 319 7.31 8.10 18.81
C ALA A 319 6.37 9.07 18.05
N ALA A 320 5.89 8.69 16.86
CA ALA A 320 4.97 9.50 16.07
C ALA A 320 3.60 9.68 16.77
N HIS A 321 3.16 8.64 17.46
CA HIS A 321 1.92 8.68 18.25
C HIS A 321 2.06 9.64 19.43
N ALA A 322 3.14 9.56 20.21
CA ALA A 322 3.41 10.46 21.32
C ALA A 322 3.49 11.93 20.87
N GLU A 323 4.15 12.22 19.75
CA GLU A 323 4.18 13.56 19.17
C GLU A 323 2.78 14.05 18.77
N TRP A 324 1.96 13.18 18.23
CA TRP A 324 0.57 13.50 17.90
C TRP A 324 -0.26 13.76 19.15
N ASP A 325 -0.10 12.98 20.22
CA ASP A 325 -0.79 13.18 21.51
C ASP A 325 -0.52 14.58 22.07
N GLU A 326 0.71 15.08 21.98
CA GLU A 326 1.06 16.44 22.40
C GLU A 326 0.30 17.50 21.56
N ARG A 327 0.24 17.32 20.25
CA ARG A 327 -0.51 18.23 19.36
C ARG A 327 -2.01 18.18 19.64
N PHE A 328 -2.55 16.98 19.82
CA PHE A 328 -3.97 16.78 20.13
C PHE A 328 -4.36 17.40 21.48
N ALA A 329 -3.51 17.25 22.50
CA ALA A 329 -3.72 17.88 23.80
C ALA A 329 -3.69 19.42 23.71
N ALA A 330 -2.78 19.99 22.93
CA ALA A 330 -2.69 21.43 22.72
C ALA A 330 -3.97 21.95 22.01
N TRP A 331 -4.42 21.29 20.96
CA TRP A 331 -5.68 21.59 20.26
C TRP A 331 -6.88 21.50 21.22
N ALA A 332 -6.99 20.47 22.05
CA ALA A 332 -8.10 20.29 22.98
C ALA A 332 -8.20 21.42 24.03
N VAL A 333 -7.06 21.97 24.45
CA VAL A 333 -7.04 23.15 25.34
C VAL A 333 -7.53 24.39 24.62
N GLU A 334 -7.17 24.57 23.36
CA GLU A 334 -7.58 25.75 22.57
C GLU A 334 -9.09 25.73 22.30
N ILE A 335 -9.65 24.60 21.87
CA ILE A 335 -11.09 24.47 21.62
C ILE A 335 -11.91 24.61 22.90
N GLY A 336 -11.41 24.11 24.03
CA GLY A 336 -12.03 24.33 25.33
C GLY A 336 -12.11 25.80 25.71
N ARG A 337 -11.10 26.61 25.40
CA ARG A 337 -11.09 28.05 25.59
C ARG A 337 -12.08 28.78 24.67
N ALA A 338 -12.20 28.34 23.41
CA ALA A 338 -13.17 28.92 22.46
C ALA A 338 -14.59 28.67 22.93
N SER A 339 -14.93 27.43 23.32
CA SER A 339 -16.26 27.07 23.82
C SER A 339 -16.65 27.82 25.12
N CYS A 340 -15.69 28.19 25.97
CA CYS A 340 -15.93 29.02 27.15
C CYS A 340 -16.16 30.48 26.80
N ARG A 341 -15.58 31.00 25.72
CA ARG A 341 -15.75 32.41 25.27
C ARG A 341 -17.11 32.65 24.62
N GLU A 342 -17.69 31.66 23.98
CA GLU A 342 -19.02 31.77 23.36
C GLU A 342 -20.19 31.68 24.34
N ARG A 343 -19.92 31.35 25.60
CA ARG A 343 -20.96 31.27 26.68
C ARG A 343 -21.07 32.50 27.59
N VAL A 344 -20.39 33.62 27.22
CA VAL A 344 -20.48 34.88 27.99
C VAL A 344 -21.30 35.93 27.25
#